data_4dc22004a8c5993620f53fd5ead4ae94
#
_entry.id   4dc22004a8c5993620f53fd5ead4ae94
#
_cell.length_a   1.000
_cell.length_b   1.000
_cell.length_c   1.000
_cell.angle_alpha   90.00
_cell.angle_beta   90.00
_cell.angle_gamma   90.00
#
_symmetry.space_group_name_H-M   'P 1'
#
loop_
_entity.id
_entity.type
_entity.pdbx_description
1 polymer ?
#
loop_
_entity_poly.entity_id
_entity_poly.type
_entity_poly.pdbx_seq_one_letter_code
_entity_poly.pdbx_strand_id
1 'polypeptide(L)'
;MNTEPSIHSTAVVDEPCEIGSGTRIWHFCHVCAGAKIGASCSLGQNTMVAGGAVIGDNVKIQNNVSIYDGVTIEDDVFLGPSCVLTNIINPRSQIIRKDLYEKTLIRRGATIGANATIVSGITIGRYAFIGAGAVMRSDVPDYALMLGVPARQHGWMSRHGHVLHFDESSIAICPESKLRYELSDGKVRGLDLSEDEPLPEKLSKGGICYRDLKPGQS
;
A
#
# COMPACT_ATOMS: atom_id res chain seq x y z
N MET A 1 -4.99 -26.78 3.26
CA MET A 1 -5.26 -25.50 2.58
C MET A 1 -4.49 -25.56 1.28
N ASN A 2 -5.08 -25.13 0.16
CA ASN A 2 -4.40 -25.17 -1.13
C ASN A 2 -3.21 -24.19 -1.08
N THR A 3 -2.00 -24.69 -1.18
CA THR A 3 -0.76 -23.90 -1.10
C THR A 3 -0.36 -23.32 -2.47
N GLU A 4 -0.91 -23.81 -3.55
CA GLU A 4 -0.63 -23.33 -4.90
C GLU A 4 -1.29 -21.97 -5.17
N PRO A 5 -0.68 -21.12 -6.03
CA PRO A 5 -1.33 -19.91 -6.52
C PRO A 5 -2.61 -20.26 -7.30
N SER A 6 -3.65 -19.43 -7.14
CA SER A 6 -4.90 -19.54 -7.91
C SER A 6 -4.91 -18.49 -9.01
N ILE A 7 -4.77 -18.92 -10.27
CA ILE A 7 -4.71 -18.05 -11.44
C ILE A 7 -5.95 -18.26 -12.28
N HIS A 8 -6.71 -17.18 -12.53
CA HIS A 8 -7.91 -17.25 -13.36
C HIS A 8 -7.51 -17.53 -14.82
N SER A 9 -8.30 -18.34 -15.54
CA SER A 9 -8.01 -18.78 -16.90
C SER A 9 -7.90 -17.67 -17.95
N THR A 10 -8.40 -16.46 -17.65
CA THR A 10 -8.25 -15.29 -18.53
C THR A 10 -7.05 -14.41 -18.17
N ALA A 11 -6.32 -14.75 -17.11
CA ALA A 11 -5.08 -14.05 -16.79
C ALA A 11 -3.94 -14.57 -17.68
N VAL A 12 -3.02 -13.67 -18.04
CA VAL A 12 -1.79 -14.00 -18.78
C VAL A 12 -0.62 -13.91 -17.81
N VAL A 13 0.16 -14.97 -17.74
CA VAL A 13 1.36 -15.03 -16.88
C VAL A 13 2.53 -15.44 -17.77
N ASP A 14 3.47 -14.53 -17.95
CA ASP A 14 4.67 -14.77 -18.75
C ASP A 14 5.78 -15.37 -17.87
N GLU A 15 6.43 -16.40 -18.39
CA GLU A 15 7.52 -17.06 -17.68
C GLU A 15 8.92 -16.54 -18.11
N PRO A 16 9.93 -16.53 -17.20
CA PRO A 16 9.84 -16.94 -15.81
C PRO A 16 9.31 -15.82 -14.90
N CYS A 17 8.44 -16.17 -13.93
CA CYS A 17 8.04 -15.25 -12.84
C CYS A 17 7.95 -16.03 -11.52
N GLU A 18 7.94 -15.32 -10.40
CA GLU A 18 7.81 -15.91 -9.08
C GLU A 18 6.46 -15.50 -8.48
N ILE A 19 5.62 -16.48 -8.11
CA ILE A 19 4.31 -16.24 -7.49
C ILE A 19 4.20 -17.12 -6.24
N GLY A 20 4.10 -16.48 -5.07
CA GLY A 20 4.05 -17.15 -3.78
C GLY A 20 2.73 -17.89 -3.52
N SER A 21 2.80 -18.83 -2.57
CA SER A 21 1.71 -19.73 -2.21
C SER A 21 0.46 -18.96 -1.74
N GLY A 22 -0.72 -19.48 -2.11
CA GLY A 22 -2.01 -18.90 -1.72
C GLY A 22 -2.34 -17.56 -2.38
N THR A 23 -1.51 -17.05 -3.28
CA THR A 23 -1.78 -15.84 -4.06
C THR A 23 -2.89 -16.09 -5.08
N ARG A 24 -3.79 -15.12 -5.23
CA ARG A 24 -4.92 -15.18 -6.16
C ARG A 24 -4.80 -14.10 -7.22
N ILE A 25 -4.84 -14.51 -8.49
CA ILE A 25 -4.80 -13.64 -9.66
C ILE A 25 -6.13 -13.74 -10.38
N TRP A 26 -6.86 -12.62 -10.41
CA TRP A 26 -8.20 -12.54 -10.95
C TRP A 26 -8.21 -12.33 -12.47
N HIS A 27 -9.40 -12.08 -13.03
CA HIS A 27 -9.66 -11.98 -14.46
C HIS A 27 -8.82 -10.90 -15.13
N PHE A 28 -8.35 -11.20 -16.34
CA PHE A 28 -7.67 -10.25 -17.23
C PHE A 28 -6.43 -9.58 -16.65
N CYS A 29 -5.80 -10.20 -15.65
CA CYS A 29 -4.51 -9.74 -15.16
C CYS A 29 -3.40 -10.11 -16.14
N HIS A 30 -2.31 -9.32 -16.16
CA HIS A 30 -1.09 -9.64 -16.88
C HIS A 30 0.11 -9.55 -15.92
N VAL A 31 0.77 -10.68 -15.70
CA VAL A 31 2.02 -10.77 -14.95
C VAL A 31 3.14 -10.98 -15.94
N CYS A 32 4.03 -10.00 -16.08
CA CYS A 32 5.15 -10.08 -17.04
C CYS A 32 6.28 -10.95 -16.52
N ALA A 33 7.06 -11.53 -17.44
CA ALA A 33 8.27 -12.29 -17.10
C ALA A 33 9.23 -11.46 -16.22
N GLY A 34 9.79 -12.09 -15.19
CA GLY A 34 10.67 -11.46 -14.20
C GLY A 34 9.97 -10.85 -12.98
N ALA A 35 8.64 -10.75 -12.98
CA ALA A 35 7.89 -10.28 -11.83
C ALA A 35 8.05 -11.19 -10.61
N LYS A 36 8.11 -10.58 -9.40
CA LYS A 36 8.17 -11.30 -8.12
C LYS A 36 6.99 -10.90 -7.25
N ILE A 37 6.16 -11.89 -6.91
CA ILE A 37 4.95 -11.70 -6.12
C ILE A 37 4.99 -12.66 -4.95
N GLY A 38 4.88 -12.14 -3.73
CA GLY A 38 4.89 -12.92 -2.50
C GLY A 38 3.65 -13.78 -2.31
N ALA A 39 3.55 -14.39 -1.12
CA ALA A 39 2.48 -15.29 -0.74
C ALA A 39 1.21 -14.54 -0.28
N SER A 40 0.05 -15.21 -0.36
CA SER A 40 -1.23 -14.72 0.16
C SER A 40 -1.71 -13.38 -0.43
N CYS A 41 -1.15 -12.98 -1.57
CA CYS A 41 -1.57 -11.76 -2.29
C CYS A 41 -2.93 -11.94 -2.97
N SER A 42 -3.54 -10.82 -3.36
CA SER A 42 -4.73 -10.80 -4.21
C SER A 42 -4.59 -9.70 -5.25
N LEU A 43 -4.51 -10.08 -6.52
CA LEU A 43 -4.48 -9.19 -7.66
C LEU A 43 -5.87 -9.11 -8.27
N GLY A 44 -6.53 -7.97 -8.09
CA GLY A 44 -7.87 -7.70 -8.61
C GLY A 44 -7.89 -7.70 -10.14
N GLN A 45 -9.09 -7.69 -10.69
CA GLN A 45 -9.30 -7.73 -12.14
C GLN A 45 -8.53 -6.62 -12.87
N ASN A 46 -7.95 -6.98 -14.03
CA ASN A 46 -7.25 -6.03 -14.89
C ASN A 46 -6.03 -5.36 -14.22
N THR A 47 -5.31 -6.11 -13.37
CA THR A 47 -4.05 -5.68 -12.78
C THR A 47 -2.89 -6.08 -13.70
N MET A 48 -1.90 -5.19 -13.87
CA MET A 48 -0.66 -5.49 -14.58
C MET A 48 0.52 -5.41 -13.62
N VAL A 49 1.44 -6.39 -13.70
CA VAL A 49 2.68 -6.42 -12.93
C VAL A 49 3.86 -6.56 -13.90
N ALA A 50 4.69 -5.53 -14.00
CA ALA A 50 5.86 -5.52 -14.87
C ALA A 50 6.99 -6.41 -14.33
N GLY A 51 7.91 -6.82 -15.19
CA GLY A 51 8.95 -7.79 -14.88
C GLY A 51 9.96 -7.37 -13.80
N GLY A 52 10.21 -6.07 -13.65
CA GLY A 52 11.10 -5.54 -12.59
C GLY A 52 10.37 -5.16 -11.28
N ALA A 53 9.09 -5.46 -11.15
CA ALA A 53 8.32 -5.19 -9.94
C ALA A 53 8.53 -6.28 -8.88
N VAL A 54 8.60 -5.87 -7.61
CA VAL A 54 8.72 -6.77 -6.45
C VAL A 54 7.58 -6.48 -5.49
N ILE A 55 6.79 -7.52 -5.18
CA ILE A 55 5.61 -7.45 -4.31
C ILE A 55 5.80 -8.44 -3.18
N GLY A 56 5.72 -7.97 -1.93
CA GLY A 56 5.83 -8.77 -0.73
C GLY A 56 4.59 -9.64 -0.46
N ASP A 57 4.48 -10.13 0.77
CA ASP A 57 3.42 -11.03 1.19
C ASP A 57 2.14 -10.28 1.58
N ASN A 58 0.99 -10.97 1.46
CA ASN A 58 -0.32 -10.47 1.90
C ASN A 58 -0.73 -9.12 1.28
N VAL A 59 -0.19 -8.74 0.13
CA VAL A 59 -0.55 -7.50 -0.57
C VAL A 59 -1.91 -7.64 -1.25
N LYS A 60 -2.75 -6.61 -1.10
CA LYS A 60 -4.08 -6.54 -1.75
C LYS A 60 -4.08 -5.44 -2.81
N ILE A 61 -4.03 -5.83 -4.05
CA ILE A 61 -4.10 -4.93 -5.21
C ILE A 61 -5.51 -5.00 -5.76
N GLN A 62 -6.20 -3.87 -5.74
CA GLN A 62 -7.56 -3.79 -6.26
C GLN A 62 -7.58 -3.67 -7.80
N ASN A 63 -8.78 -3.64 -8.39
CA ASN A 63 -8.96 -3.65 -9.85
C ASN A 63 -8.28 -2.46 -10.54
N ASN A 64 -7.84 -2.65 -11.78
CA ASN A 64 -7.31 -1.64 -12.68
C ASN A 64 -6.04 -0.93 -12.17
N VAL A 65 -5.14 -1.66 -11.53
CA VAL A 65 -3.86 -1.13 -11.06
C VAL A 65 -2.71 -1.70 -11.88
N SER A 66 -1.78 -0.84 -12.31
CA SER A 66 -0.55 -1.24 -12.98
C SER A 66 0.66 -0.97 -12.10
N ILE A 67 1.45 -2.03 -11.87
CA ILE A 67 2.71 -1.97 -11.11
C ILE A 67 3.85 -2.02 -12.12
N TYR A 68 4.60 -0.93 -12.26
CA TYR A 68 5.67 -0.78 -13.23
C TYR A 68 7.03 -1.25 -12.69
N ASP A 69 8.00 -1.36 -13.61
CA ASP A 69 9.40 -1.62 -13.27
C ASP A 69 9.92 -0.57 -12.28
N GLY A 70 10.74 -1.01 -11.31
CA GLY A 70 11.30 -0.16 -10.28
C GLY A 70 10.39 0.07 -9.07
N VAL A 71 9.18 -0.48 -9.07
CA VAL A 71 8.28 -0.43 -7.91
C VAL A 71 8.55 -1.63 -7.00
N THR A 72 8.80 -1.34 -5.72
CA THR A 72 8.86 -2.34 -4.65
C THR A 72 7.73 -2.08 -3.66
N ILE A 73 6.97 -3.12 -3.37
CA ILE A 73 5.85 -3.10 -2.42
C ILE A 73 6.17 -4.10 -1.32
N GLU A 74 6.30 -3.62 -0.08
CA GLU A 74 6.50 -4.50 1.08
C GLU A 74 5.19 -5.21 1.48
N ASP A 75 5.25 -6.04 2.53
CA ASP A 75 4.12 -6.86 2.98
C ASP A 75 2.93 -6.02 3.49
N ASP A 76 1.75 -6.64 3.54
CA ASP A 76 0.54 -6.10 4.14
C ASP A 76 0.03 -4.79 3.50
N VAL A 77 0.50 -4.40 2.32
CA VAL A 77 0.09 -3.17 1.62
C VAL A 77 -1.28 -3.35 0.95
N PHE A 78 -2.08 -2.29 0.99
CA PHE A 78 -3.34 -2.20 0.26
C PHE A 78 -3.25 -1.13 -0.84
N LEU A 79 -3.51 -1.52 -2.09
CA LEU A 79 -3.64 -0.63 -3.23
C LEU A 79 -5.11 -0.55 -3.67
N GLY A 80 -5.71 0.61 -3.49
CA GLY A 80 -7.10 0.89 -3.85
C GLY A 80 -7.36 0.84 -5.35
N PRO A 81 -8.60 0.63 -5.79
CA PRO A 81 -8.93 0.50 -7.21
C PRO A 81 -8.52 1.72 -8.00
N SER A 82 -7.96 1.47 -9.17
CA SER A 82 -7.52 2.51 -10.12
C SER A 82 -6.51 3.50 -9.54
N CYS A 83 -5.79 3.18 -8.47
CA CYS A 83 -4.64 4.00 -8.08
C CYS A 83 -3.55 3.90 -9.15
N VAL A 84 -2.79 4.97 -9.34
CA VAL A 84 -1.81 5.10 -10.41
C VAL A 84 -0.42 5.20 -9.81
N LEU A 85 0.50 4.36 -10.27
CA LEU A 85 1.93 4.48 -10.03
C LEU A 85 2.58 4.95 -11.33
N THR A 86 3.51 5.92 -11.26
CA THR A 86 4.30 6.32 -12.43
C THR A 86 5.72 5.76 -12.31
N ASN A 87 6.47 5.73 -13.39
CA ASN A 87 7.86 5.24 -13.40
C ASN A 87 8.86 6.27 -13.91
N ILE A 88 8.37 7.41 -14.42
CA ILE A 88 9.20 8.52 -14.89
C ILE A 88 8.48 9.86 -14.72
N ILE A 89 9.21 10.91 -14.31
CA ILE A 89 8.65 12.24 -14.02
C ILE A 89 8.40 13.05 -15.29
N ASN A 90 9.26 12.92 -16.32
CA ASN A 90 9.26 13.77 -17.49
C ASN A 90 9.16 12.99 -18.83
N PRO A 91 8.09 12.22 -19.05
CA PRO A 91 7.94 11.39 -20.25
C PRO A 91 7.78 12.25 -21.51
N ARG A 92 8.39 11.82 -22.61
CA ARG A 92 8.17 12.34 -23.96
C ARG A 92 8.27 11.19 -24.95
N SER A 93 7.32 10.99 -25.83
CA SER A 93 7.32 9.85 -26.76
C SER A 93 8.50 9.81 -27.71
N GLN A 94 9.05 10.96 -28.09
CA GLN A 94 10.22 11.07 -28.95
C GLN A 94 11.56 10.89 -28.22
N ILE A 95 11.56 10.81 -26.89
CA ILE A 95 12.78 10.73 -26.07
C ILE A 95 12.77 9.41 -25.32
N ILE A 96 13.73 8.55 -25.63
CA ILE A 96 13.90 7.25 -24.95
C ILE A 96 14.51 7.49 -23.56
N ARG A 97 13.82 7.04 -22.51
CA ARG A 97 14.24 7.17 -21.10
C ARG A 97 14.08 5.87 -20.31
N LYS A 98 14.09 4.72 -20.97
CA LYS A 98 13.86 3.43 -20.29
C LYS A 98 14.86 3.12 -19.18
N ASP A 99 16.10 3.62 -19.30
CA ASP A 99 17.16 3.43 -18.29
C ASP A 99 17.09 4.46 -17.15
N LEU A 100 16.11 5.36 -17.17
CA LEU A 100 15.92 6.43 -16.19
C LEU A 100 14.67 6.25 -15.34
N TYR A 101 14.13 5.04 -15.26
CA TYR A 101 13.00 4.73 -14.39
C TYR A 101 13.40 4.88 -12.92
N GLU A 102 12.58 5.63 -12.19
CA GLU A 102 12.82 5.90 -10.79
C GLU A 102 12.21 4.83 -9.90
N LYS A 103 12.94 4.49 -8.82
CA LYS A 103 12.50 3.47 -7.87
C LYS A 103 11.48 4.05 -6.90
N THR A 104 10.34 3.41 -6.76
CA THR A 104 9.30 3.75 -5.78
C THR A 104 9.20 2.63 -4.76
N LEU A 105 9.23 2.98 -3.47
CA LEU A 105 9.09 2.04 -2.37
C LEU A 105 7.79 2.31 -1.61
N ILE A 106 6.93 1.30 -1.51
CA ILE A 106 5.73 1.32 -0.67
C ILE A 106 5.96 0.37 0.48
N ARG A 107 6.10 0.93 1.69
CA ARG A 107 6.51 0.17 2.86
C ARG A 107 5.34 -0.56 3.51
N ARG A 108 5.69 -1.51 4.39
CA ARG A 108 4.78 -2.43 5.07
C ARG A 108 3.50 -1.73 5.59
N GLY A 109 2.35 -2.34 5.34
CA GLY A 109 1.07 -1.92 5.86
C GLY A 109 0.53 -0.59 5.33
N ALA A 110 1.21 0.05 4.36
CA ALA A 110 0.71 1.29 3.76
C ALA A 110 -0.59 1.04 2.98
N THR A 111 -1.45 2.06 2.96
CA THR A 111 -2.69 2.08 2.19
C THR A 111 -2.65 3.19 1.16
N ILE A 112 -2.86 2.82 -0.10
CA ILE A 112 -3.05 3.77 -1.19
C ILE A 112 -4.53 3.80 -1.55
N GLY A 113 -5.18 4.93 -1.38
CA GLY A 113 -6.60 5.11 -1.66
C GLY A 113 -6.96 5.00 -3.14
N ALA A 114 -8.24 4.74 -3.43
CA ALA A 114 -8.76 4.67 -4.80
C ALA A 114 -8.42 5.93 -5.60
N ASN A 115 -8.03 5.77 -6.87
CA ASN A 115 -7.67 6.87 -7.78
C ASN A 115 -6.54 7.79 -7.27
N ALA A 116 -5.80 7.43 -6.23
CA ALA A 116 -4.61 8.19 -5.83
C ALA A 116 -3.50 8.02 -6.86
N THR A 117 -2.67 9.06 -7.04
CA THR A 117 -1.53 9.03 -7.94
C THR A 117 -0.23 9.15 -7.15
N ILE A 118 0.67 8.20 -7.34
CA ILE A 118 2.00 8.16 -6.75
C ILE A 118 3.01 8.50 -7.85
N VAL A 119 3.61 9.67 -7.78
CA VAL A 119 4.70 10.05 -8.69
C VAL A 119 5.94 9.25 -8.32
N SER A 120 6.66 8.75 -9.32
CA SER A 120 7.83 7.90 -9.14
C SER A 120 8.96 8.56 -8.34
N GLY A 121 9.85 7.74 -7.79
CA GLY A 121 11.05 8.19 -7.09
C GLY A 121 10.83 8.51 -5.60
N ILE A 122 9.69 8.11 -5.02
CA ILE A 122 9.37 8.41 -3.62
C ILE A 122 9.21 7.14 -2.77
N THR A 123 9.35 7.33 -1.47
CA THR A 123 9.05 6.31 -0.46
C THR A 123 7.74 6.66 0.25
N ILE A 124 6.80 5.71 0.27
CA ILE A 124 5.61 5.76 1.13
C ILE A 124 5.93 4.99 2.41
N GLY A 125 5.89 5.67 3.55
CA GLY A 125 6.25 5.12 4.85
C GLY A 125 5.34 4.00 5.34
N ARG A 126 5.79 3.27 6.37
CA ARG A 126 5.05 2.16 6.99
C ARG A 126 3.72 2.65 7.53
N TYR A 127 2.66 1.90 7.27
CA TYR A 127 1.31 2.20 7.75
C TYR A 127 0.79 3.59 7.37
N ALA A 128 1.46 4.28 6.43
CA ALA A 128 0.97 5.54 5.89
C ALA A 128 -0.36 5.33 5.15
N PHE A 129 -1.22 6.32 5.21
CA PHE A 129 -2.53 6.28 4.58
C PHE A 129 -2.66 7.41 3.55
N ILE A 130 -2.65 7.06 2.28
CA ILE A 130 -2.89 8.00 1.19
C ILE A 130 -4.38 7.99 0.88
N GLY A 131 -5.04 9.11 1.06
CA GLY A 131 -6.47 9.25 0.81
C GLY A 131 -6.84 9.07 -0.65
N ALA A 132 -8.10 8.70 -0.91
CA ALA A 132 -8.60 8.55 -2.27
C ALA A 132 -8.42 9.85 -3.08
N GLY A 133 -7.98 9.73 -4.34
CA GLY A 133 -7.75 10.84 -5.25
C GLY A 133 -6.55 11.74 -4.92
N ALA A 134 -5.77 11.43 -3.90
CA ALA A 134 -4.60 12.24 -3.53
C ALA A 134 -3.46 12.10 -4.55
N VAL A 135 -2.66 13.17 -4.73
CA VAL A 135 -1.49 13.16 -5.62
C VAL A 135 -0.21 13.35 -4.82
N MET A 136 0.57 12.27 -4.68
CA MET A 136 1.84 12.22 -3.96
C MET A 136 3.00 12.60 -4.87
N ARG A 137 3.89 13.49 -4.40
CA ARG A 137 5.06 13.97 -5.14
C ARG A 137 6.36 13.97 -4.31
N SER A 138 6.31 13.55 -3.08
CA SER A 138 7.45 13.50 -2.15
C SER A 138 7.27 12.35 -1.16
N ASP A 139 8.35 11.98 -0.50
CA ASP A 139 8.35 10.96 0.54
C ASP A 139 7.28 11.22 1.61
N VAL A 140 6.76 10.12 2.14
CA VAL A 140 5.71 10.11 3.15
C VAL A 140 6.24 9.48 4.43
N PRO A 141 6.12 10.16 5.59
CA PRO A 141 6.49 9.57 6.87
C PRO A 141 5.67 8.31 7.22
N ASP A 142 6.25 7.46 8.06
CA ASP A 142 5.53 6.33 8.64
C ASP A 142 4.28 6.82 9.38
N TYR A 143 3.14 6.13 9.24
CA TYR A 143 1.84 6.46 9.85
C TYR A 143 1.18 7.77 9.37
N ALA A 144 1.75 8.50 8.43
CA ALA A 144 1.17 9.79 8.01
C ALA A 144 -0.15 9.58 7.25
N LEU A 145 -1.13 10.45 7.53
CA LEU A 145 -2.36 10.61 6.74
C LEU A 145 -2.14 11.73 5.72
N MET A 146 -2.17 11.37 4.43
CA MET A 146 -1.95 12.27 3.31
C MET A 146 -3.22 12.46 2.51
N LEU A 147 -3.66 13.70 2.31
CA LEU A 147 -4.89 14.04 1.57
C LEU A 147 -4.65 15.17 0.59
N GLY A 148 -5.43 15.20 -0.51
CA GLY A 148 -5.56 16.33 -1.42
C GLY A 148 -4.67 16.31 -2.66
N VAL A 149 -4.78 17.36 -3.48
CA VAL A 149 -4.06 17.56 -4.75
C VAL A 149 -3.49 18.98 -4.79
N PRO A 150 -2.16 19.17 -4.64
CA PRO A 150 -1.17 18.17 -4.23
C PRO A 150 -1.41 17.70 -2.78
N ALA A 151 -1.04 16.46 -2.49
CA ALA A 151 -1.27 15.89 -1.16
C ALA A 151 -0.46 16.61 -0.08
N ARG A 152 -1.09 16.75 1.09
CA ARG A 152 -0.47 17.31 2.31
C ARG A 152 -0.75 16.36 3.48
N GLN A 153 0.09 16.43 4.49
CA GLN A 153 -0.15 15.67 5.73
C GLN A 153 -1.26 16.35 6.54
N HIS A 154 -2.26 15.56 6.91
CA HIS A 154 -3.42 15.99 7.70
C HIS A 154 -3.45 15.36 9.09
N GLY A 155 -2.48 14.55 9.44
CA GLY A 155 -2.38 13.87 10.72
C GLY A 155 -1.71 12.51 10.59
N TRP A 156 -2.11 11.59 11.46
CA TRP A 156 -1.53 10.27 11.60
C TRP A 156 -2.59 9.20 11.68
N MET A 157 -2.27 7.99 11.21
CA MET A 157 -3.18 6.85 11.19
C MET A 157 -2.62 5.70 12.02
N SER A 158 -3.50 4.99 12.72
CA SER A 158 -3.15 3.73 13.38
C SER A 158 -3.02 2.57 12.38
N ARG A 159 -2.43 1.45 12.80
CA ARG A 159 -2.39 0.21 12.00
C ARG A 159 -3.78 -0.34 11.64
N HIS A 160 -4.83 0.08 12.35
CA HIS A 160 -6.23 -0.26 12.07
C HIS A 160 -6.94 0.75 11.15
N GLY A 161 -6.23 1.78 10.67
CA GLY A 161 -6.80 2.77 9.76
C GLY A 161 -7.70 3.82 10.45
N HIS A 162 -7.46 4.11 11.72
CA HIS A 162 -8.13 5.19 12.46
C HIS A 162 -7.18 6.36 12.68
N VAL A 163 -7.72 7.59 12.60
CA VAL A 163 -6.96 8.81 12.89
C VAL A 163 -6.49 8.77 14.34
N LEU A 164 -5.21 9.10 14.56
CA LEU A 164 -4.60 9.20 15.87
C LEU A 164 -4.70 10.65 16.39
N HIS A 165 -5.21 10.80 17.60
CA HIS A 165 -5.26 12.07 18.32
C HIS A 165 -4.33 11.97 19.51
N PHE A 166 -3.23 12.73 19.47
CA PHE A 166 -2.21 12.74 20.51
C PHE A 166 -2.61 13.68 21.66
N ASP A 167 -2.44 13.22 22.88
CA ASP A 167 -2.65 14.00 24.10
C ASP A 167 -1.41 14.87 24.45
N GLU A 168 -1.46 15.56 25.58
CA GLU A 168 -0.37 16.42 26.07
C GLU A 168 0.92 15.65 26.35
N SER A 169 0.84 14.35 26.58
CA SER A 169 2.00 13.45 26.75
C SER A 169 2.51 12.88 25.43
N SER A 170 1.99 13.35 24.29
CA SER A 170 2.32 12.86 22.95
C SER A 170 1.97 11.39 22.73
N ILE A 171 0.97 10.88 23.44
CA ILE A 171 0.47 9.51 23.30
C ILE A 171 -0.91 9.54 22.63
N ALA A 172 -1.13 8.61 21.68
CA ALA A 172 -2.42 8.34 21.08
C ALA A 172 -2.81 6.88 21.25
N ILE A 173 -4.10 6.61 21.40
CA ILE A 173 -4.65 5.27 21.51
C ILE A 173 -5.60 5.03 20.35
N CYS A 174 -5.37 3.96 19.59
CA CYS A 174 -6.29 3.57 18.53
C CYS A 174 -7.69 3.26 19.12
N PRO A 175 -8.76 3.90 18.62
CA PRO A 175 -10.09 3.73 19.21
C PRO A 175 -10.63 2.29 19.09
N GLU A 176 -10.19 1.52 18.10
CA GLU A 176 -10.60 0.13 17.89
C GLU A 176 -9.65 -0.86 18.57
N SER A 177 -8.39 -0.90 18.15
CA SER A 177 -7.44 -1.91 18.62
C SER A 177 -6.87 -1.66 20.02
N LYS A 178 -7.03 -0.44 20.54
CA LYS A 178 -6.42 0.03 21.81
C LYS A 178 -4.89 0.04 21.81
N LEU A 179 -4.26 -0.20 20.66
CA LEU A 179 -2.80 -0.05 20.52
C LEU A 179 -2.41 1.41 20.73
N ARG A 180 -1.29 1.61 21.43
CA ARG A 180 -0.73 2.91 21.76
C ARG A 180 0.35 3.32 20.77
N TYR A 181 0.44 4.61 20.53
CA TYR A 181 1.39 5.25 19.63
C TYR A 181 1.99 6.47 20.32
N GLU A 182 3.25 6.74 20.05
CA GLU A 182 3.96 7.93 20.54
C GLU A 182 4.38 8.80 19.37
N LEU A 183 4.19 10.11 19.51
CA LEU A 183 4.71 11.12 18.60
C LEU A 183 5.92 11.78 19.22
N SER A 184 7.10 11.60 18.63
CA SER A 184 8.35 12.25 19.07
C SER A 184 9.11 12.76 17.85
N ASP A 185 9.58 13.99 17.89
CA ASP A 185 10.35 14.64 16.81
C ASP A 185 9.67 14.55 15.43
N GLY A 186 8.33 14.71 15.41
CA GLY A 186 7.54 14.62 14.18
C GLY A 186 7.45 13.23 13.56
N LYS A 187 7.74 12.18 14.33
CA LYS A 187 7.64 10.77 13.92
C LYS A 187 6.74 10.01 14.87
N VAL A 188 5.92 9.14 14.30
CA VAL A 188 5.06 8.24 15.09
C VAL A 188 5.69 6.86 15.15
N ARG A 189 5.61 6.22 16.32
CA ARG A 189 5.97 4.80 16.50
C ARG A 189 4.90 4.07 17.30
N GLY A 190 4.72 2.79 17.02
CA GLY A 190 3.90 1.88 17.83
C GLY A 190 4.63 1.52 19.12
N LEU A 191 3.89 1.43 20.23
CA LEU A 191 4.46 1.10 21.54
C LEU A 191 4.22 -0.36 21.96
N ASP A 192 3.18 -1.00 21.44
CA ASP A 192 2.69 -2.28 21.98
C ASP A 192 3.08 -3.49 21.13
N LEU A 193 3.45 -3.29 19.86
CA LEU A 193 3.80 -4.34 18.93
C LEU A 193 4.98 -3.91 18.05
N SER A 194 5.80 -4.87 17.67
CA SER A 194 6.84 -4.67 16.65
C SER A 194 6.21 -4.21 15.33
N GLU A 195 6.82 -3.21 14.70
CA GLU A 195 6.36 -2.69 13.40
C GLU A 195 6.69 -3.61 12.23
N ASP A 196 7.61 -4.54 12.44
CA ASP A 196 8.03 -5.53 11.45
C ASP A 196 7.22 -6.84 11.53
N GLU A 197 6.34 -6.97 12.53
CA GLU A 197 5.50 -8.15 12.71
C GLU A 197 4.06 -7.90 12.25
N PRO A 198 3.39 -8.93 11.70
CA PRO A 198 1.97 -8.84 11.37
C PRO A 198 1.13 -8.63 12.63
N LEU A 199 -0.09 -8.11 12.46
CA LEU A 199 -1.04 -8.01 13.57
C LEU A 199 -1.39 -9.42 14.09
N PRO A 200 -1.46 -9.62 15.43
CA PRO A 200 -2.00 -10.83 16.00
C PRO A 200 -3.40 -11.13 15.46
N GLU A 201 -3.76 -12.40 15.29
CA GLU A 201 -5.05 -12.82 14.70
C GLU A 201 -6.26 -12.14 15.36
N LYS A 202 -6.23 -11.99 16.70
CA LYS A 202 -7.30 -11.31 17.45
C LYS A 202 -7.50 -9.84 17.06
N LEU A 203 -6.50 -9.19 16.47
CA LEU A 203 -6.52 -7.80 16.01
C LEU A 203 -6.64 -7.68 14.48
N SER A 204 -6.64 -8.80 13.75
CA SER A 204 -6.72 -8.81 12.28
C SER A 204 -8.15 -8.68 11.75
N LYS A 205 -9.15 -8.63 12.63
CA LYS A 205 -10.56 -8.47 12.26
C LYS A 205 -11.09 -7.15 12.79
N GLY A 206 -11.52 -6.26 11.90
CA GLY A 206 -12.24 -5.05 12.27
C GLY A 206 -13.65 -5.42 12.77
N GLY A 207 -14.08 -4.80 13.85
CA GLY A 207 -15.38 -5.05 14.47
C GLY A 207 -16.28 -3.81 14.55
N ILE A 208 -15.74 -2.61 14.29
CA ILE A 208 -16.45 -1.34 14.49
C ILE A 208 -16.44 -0.53 13.19
N CYS A 209 -17.58 0.01 12.79
CA CYS A 209 -17.65 0.87 11.61
C CYS A 209 -16.83 2.15 11.84
N TYR A 210 -16.01 2.53 10.87
CA TYR A 210 -15.17 3.73 10.96
C TYR A 210 -15.96 5.00 11.32
N ARG A 211 -17.20 5.13 10.83
CA ARG A 211 -18.05 6.30 11.10
C ARG A 211 -18.45 6.41 12.57
N ASP A 212 -18.62 5.27 13.25
CA ASP A 212 -19.02 5.22 14.65
C ASP A 212 -17.90 5.63 15.61
N LEU A 213 -16.66 5.69 15.11
CA LEU A 213 -15.45 6.06 15.85
C LEU A 213 -14.93 7.47 15.51
N LYS A 214 -15.59 8.20 14.61
CA LYS A 214 -15.22 9.60 14.33
C LYS A 214 -15.62 10.50 15.50
N PRO A 215 -14.67 11.24 16.10
CA PRO A 215 -15.04 12.27 17.07
C PRO A 215 -15.87 13.36 16.37
N GLY A 216 -17.05 13.67 16.91
CA GLY A 216 -17.82 14.87 16.55
C GLY A 216 -18.96 14.71 15.54
N GLN A 217 -19.53 13.51 15.34
CA GLN A 217 -20.82 13.30 14.68
C GLN A 217 -21.76 12.52 15.61
N SER A 218 -22.18 13.15 16.68
CA SER A 218 -23.39 12.80 17.47
C SER A 218 -24.34 13.99 17.43
#